data_60095b4e4d9a7635ca6ba8a8299184bd
#
_entry.id   60095b4e4d9a7635ca6ba8a8299184bd
#
_cell.length_a   1.000
_cell.length_b   1.000
_cell.length_c   1.000
_cell.angle_alpha   90.00
_cell.angle_beta   90.00
_cell.angle_gamma   90.00
#
_symmetry.space_group_name_H-M   'P 1'
#
loop_
_entity.id
_entity.type
_entity.pdbx_description
1 polymer ?
#
loop_
_entity_poly.entity_id
_entity_poly.type
_entity_poly.pdbx_seq_one_letter_code
_entity_poly.pdbx_strand_id
1 'polypeptide(L)'
;MHAGVRRIGAKAGAAACAALAWMGISALASAPGIVPVDTPGEPAAAPARLSETGLYLADGSVDPRNRPFVPQYPLWSDGATKCRWIRLPEGAKIDVSDVDAWRFPAGTTLWKEFVWNGRKVETRMIRVDAAGEWTFATYVWTEDQTDALLAPADGIRAAYEIAPGKRHSIPGIADCNACHRSAPSVVLGFNALQLSDDRDPLAPHAEPLRPGALTLSTLVAEDRLDPPRPELGFRAPRIRERDPVARAALGYLSTNCGVCHNDRGPLARLGLVLLHDSSGEPDSPEPALATAVGVQGRYVSPGVSPDSSRIVAAGSPEHSALLHRLQSRRPASQMPPLGTVIADAEAIELVRRWIESLTPPLP
;
A
#
# COMPACT_ATOMS: atom_id res chain seq x y z
N MET A 1 7.71 -29.70 -65.12
CA MET A 1 6.33 -30.08 -65.44
C MET A 1 5.47 -29.12 -64.63
N HIS A 2 5.04 -28.06 -65.24
CA HIS A 2 3.72 -27.63 -65.73
C HIS A 2 2.63 -27.73 -64.69
N ALA A 3 2.19 -26.63 -64.24
CA ALA A 3 1.10 -25.68 -64.56
C ALA A 3 -0.09 -25.99 -63.69
N GLY A 4 -0.88 -25.08 -63.19
CA GLY A 4 -1.51 -23.95 -63.79
C GLY A 4 -2.36 -23.13 -62.83
N VAL A 5 -2.38 -21.89 -63.15
CA VAL A 5 -3.13 -20.77 -62.60
C VAL A 5 -4.58 -20.86 -63.05
N ARG A 6 -5.54 -20.54 -62.15
CA ARG A 6 -6.86 -20.03 -62.58
C ARG A 6 -7.29 -18.83 -61.73
N ARG A 7 -7.39 -17.69 -62.39
CA ARG A 7 -8.12 -16.47 -61.96
C ARG A 7 -9.58 -16.58 -62.35
N ILE A 8 -10.50 -16.13 -61.52
CA ILE A 8 -11.90 -15.72 -61.84
C ILE A 8 -12.17 -14.55 -60.86
N GLY A 9 -12.39 -13.31 -61.19
CA GLY A 9 -13.21 -12.72 -62.24
C GLY A 9 -14.27 -11.89 -61.49
N ALA A 10 -14.07 -10.52 -61.37
CA ALA A 10 -14.96 -9.57 -60.72
C ALA A 10 -16.26 -9.38 -61.52
N LYS A 11 -17.37 -9.13 -60.83
CA LYS A 11 -18.51 -8.42 -61.39
C LYS A 11 -19.03 -7.38 -60.42
N ALA A 12 -18.95 -6.13 -60.85
CA ALA A 12 -19.59 -4.98 -60.23
C ALA A 12 -21.09 -4.99 -60.63
N GLY A 13 -21.96 -4.68 -59.67
CA GLY A 13 -23.36 -4.41 -59.90
C GLY A 13 -23.76 -3.13 -59.23
N ALA A 14 -23.96 -2.08 -59.98
CA ALA A 14 -24.55 -0.83 -59.59
C ALA A 14 -26.07 -0.95 -59.49
N ALA A 15 -26.69 -0.52 -58.40
CA ALA A 15 -28.11 -0.32 -58.30
C ALA A 15 -28.39 1.08 -57.77
N ALA A 16 -29.06 1.87 -58.59
CA ALA A 16 -29.57 3.20 -58.25
C ALA A 16 -30.83 3.07 -57.41
N CYS A 17 -30.98 3.84 -56.37
CA CYS A 17 -32.22 4.00 -55.62
C CYS A 17 -32.73 5.44 -55.74
N ALA A 18 -33.97 5.52 -56.20
CA ALA A 18 -34.73 6.73 -56.39
C ALA A 18 -35.16 7.37 -55.05
N ALA A 19 -35.12 8.70 -55.01
CA ALA A 19 -35.66 9.49 -53.92
C ALA A 19 -37.18 9.63 -54.04
N LEU A 20 -37.92 9.31 -52.99
CA LEU A 20 -39.30 9.70 -52.78
C LEU A 20 -39.36 10.69 -51.62
N ALA A 21 -39.74 11.94 -51.96
CA ALA A 21 -40.02 12.99 -50.97
C ALA A 21 -41.42 12.76 -50.38
N TRP A 22 -41.52 12.68 -49.08
CA TRP A 22 -42.77 12.75 -48.34
C TRP A 22 -42.76 14.02 -47.48
N MET A 23 -43.64 14.98 -47.78
CA MET A 23 -43.97 16.10 -46.91
C MET A 23 -44.98 15.63 -45.87
N GLY A 24 -44.52 15.56 -44.62
CA GLY A 24 -45.34 15.31 -43.44
C GLY A 24 -45.27 16.48 -42.48
N ILE A 25 -46.41 17.12 -42.26
CA ILE A 25 -46.59 18.19 -41.25
C ILE A 25 -46.46 17.56 -39.87
N SER A 26 -45.44 17.95 -39.10
CA SER A 26 -45.30 17.49 -37.72
C SER A 26 -45.73 18.58 -36.76
N ALA A 27 -46.77 18.30 -35.98
CA ALA A 27 -47.14 19.04 -34.80
C ALA A 27 -46.07 18.81 -33.71
N LEU A 28 -45.47 19.89 -33.21
CA LEU A 28 -44.56 19.88 -32.09
C LEU A 28 -45.32 19.65 -30.78
N ALA A 29 -45.33 18.41 -30.29
CA ALA A 29 -45.63 18.11 -28.91
C ALA A 29 -44.35 18.27 -28.08
N SER A 30 -44.32 19.25 -27.19
CA SER A 30 -43.22 19.44 -26.21
C SER A 30 -43.19 18.24 -25.28
N ALA A 31 -42.14 17.40 -25.41
CA ALA A 31 -41.81 16.38 -24.45
C ALA A 31 -41.32 17.02 -23.14
N PRO A 32 -41.67 16.50 -21.95
CA PRO A 32 -41.15 17.01 -20.67
C PRO A 32 -39.63 16.81 -20.68
N GLY A 33 -38.90 17.88 -20.29
CA GLY A 33 -37.46 17.89 -20.25
C GLY A 33 -36.93 16.76 -19.39
N ILE A 34 -36.12 15.91 -20.02
CA ILE A 34 -35.25 14.97 -19.29
C ILE A 34 -34.25 15.84 -18.54
N VAL A 35 -34.41 15.92 -17.22
CA VAL A 35 -33.37 16.46 -16.33
C VAL A 35 -32.16 15.57 -16.56
N PRO A 36 -30.97 16.11 -16.90
CA PRO A 36 -29.76 15.30 -16.95
C PRO A 36 -29.55 14.69 -15.56
N VAL A 37 -29.62 13.36 -15.47
CA VAL A 37 -29.06 12.68 -14.30
C VAL A 37 -27.58 12.97 -14.34
N ASP A 38 -27.05 13.72 -13.37
CA ASP A 38 -25.63 13.88 -13.17
C ASP A 38 -25.03 12.49 -13.11
N THR A 39 -24.41 12.06 -14.17
CA THR A 39 -23.55 10.89 -14.19
C THR A 39 -22.43 11.19 -13.18
N PRO A 40 -22.15 10.31 -12.20
CA PRO A 40 -20.99 10.49 -11.33
C PRO A 40 -19.79 10.76 -12.24
N GLY A 41 -19.15 11.93 -12.08
CA GLY A 41 -18.03 12.32 -12.91
C GLY A 41 -16.96 11.23 -12.87
N GLU A 42 -16.37 10.92 -14.02
CA GLU A 42 -15.17 10.08 -14.04
C GLU A 42 -14.19 10.57 -12.96
N PRO A 43 -13.58 9.68 -12.17
CA PRO A 43 -12.64 10.09 -11.15
C PRO A 43 -11.59 11.00 -11.78
N ALA A 44 -11.40 12.18 -11.21
CA ALA A 44 -10.51 13.20 -11.77
C ALA A 44 -9.13 12.57 -12.00
N ALA A 45 -8.68 12.58 -13.25
CA ALA A 45 -7.39 12.02 -13.63
C ALA A 45 -6.27 12.66 -12.80
N ALA A 46 -5.26 11.87 -12.45
CA ALA A 46 -4.10 12.39 -11.74
C ALA A 46 -3.38 13.44 -12.63
N PRO A 47 -2.90 14.56 -12.05
CA PRO A 47 -2.15 15.57 -12.81
C PRO A 47 -0.94 14.99 -13.54
N ALA A 48 -0.52 15.57 -14.65
CA ALA A 48 0.62 15.10 -15.43
C ALA A 48 1.97 15.30 -14.71
N ARG A 49 2.04 16.28 -13.81
CA ARG A 49 3.24 16.67 -13.08
C ARG A 49 3.01 16.68 -11.57
N LEU A 50 4.06 16.32 -10.81
CA LEU A 50 4.02 16.37 -9.35
C LEU A 50 3.79 17.77 -8.81
N SER A 51 4.37 18.79 -9.46
CA SER A 51 4.17 20.21 -9.13
C SER A 51 2.69 20.64 -9.17
N GLU A 52 1.86 19.96 -9.95
CA GLU A 52 0.42 20.25 -10.08
C GLU A 52 -0.43 19.55 -9.00
N THR A 53 0.16 18.64 -8.20
CA THR A 53 -0.58 17.87 -7.19
C THR A 53 -0.84 18.65 -5.90
N GLY A 54 -0.18 19.79 -5.71
CA GLY A 54 -0.22 20.59 -4.49
C GLY A 54 0.69 20.10 -3.37
N LEU A 55 1.65 19.20 -3.65
CA LEU A 55 2.68 18.84 -2.67
C LEU A 55 3.64 20.00 -2.44
N TYR A 56 4.09 20.62 -3.51
CA TYR A 56 5.07 21.69 -3.47
C TYR A 56 4.45 23.06 -3.84
N LEU A 57 4.99 24.12 -3.27
CA LEU A 57 4.77 25.50 -3.71
C LEU A 57 5.66 25.80 -4.93
N ALA A 58 5.43 26.96 -5.55
CA ALA A 58 6.17 27.38 -6.74
C ALA A 58 7.69 27.56 -6.51
N ASP A 59 8.10 27.78 -5.28
CA ASP A 59 9.52 27.90 -4.87
C ASP A 59 10.17 26.52 -4.58
N GLY A 60 9.44 25.42 -4.77
CA GLY A 60 9.92 24.06 -4.52
C GLY A 60 9.86 23.63 -3.05
N SER A 61 9.43 24.47 -2.14
CA SER A 61 9.18 24.08 -0.74
C SER A 61 7.89 23.25 -0.63
N VAL A 62 7.81 22.38 0.37
CA VAL A 62 6.56 21.65 0.64
C VAL A 62 5.51 22.62 1.16
N ASP A 63 4.31 22.59 0.58
CA ASP A 63 3.17 23.40 1.05
C ASP A 63 2.91 23.09 2.54
N PRO A 64 2.93 24.08 3.44
CA PRO A 64 2.80 23.88 4.90
C PRO A 64 1.47 23.26 5.31
N ARG A 65 0.46 23.24 4.43
CA ARG A 65 -0.79 22.51 4.65
C ARG A 65 -0.61 20.99 4.55
N ASN A 66 0.50 20.53 3.96
CA ASN A 66 0.86 19.12 3.90
C ASN A 66 1.66 18.76 5.15
N ARG A 67 1.00 18.12 6.09
CA ARG A 67 1.60 17.75 7.37
C ARG A 67 2.47 16.49 7.21
N PRO A 68 3.74 16.51 7.63
CA PRO A 68 4.56 15.33 7.61
C PRO A 68 4.08 14.30 8.63
N PHE A 69 4.35 13.02 8.37
CA PHE A 69 4.15 11.94 9.35
C PHE A 69 5.21 10.85 9.18
N VAL A 70 5.49 10.13 10.26
CA VAL A 70 6.49 9.07 10.30
C VAL A 70 5.88 7.86 11.01
N PRO A 71 5.61 6.74 10.30
CA PRO A 71 5.15 5.52 10.96
C PRO A 71 6.24 4.96 11.88
N GLN A 72 5.84 4.36 13.01
CA GLN A 72 6.84 3.78 13.91
C GLN A 72 7.47 2.49 13.37
N TYR A 73 6.71 1.71 12.60
CA TYR A 73 7.19 0.52 11.88
C TYR A 73 7.13 0.79 10.38
N PRO A 74 8.23 1.26 9.76
CA PRO A 74 8.21 1.60 8.34
C PRO A 74 8.12 0.37 7.44
N LEU A 75 7.40 0.50 6.33
CA LEU A 75 7.44 -0.51 5.27
C LEU A 75 8.84 -0.54 4.64
N TRP A 76 9.45 -1.73 4.54
CA TRP A 76 10.70 -1.94 3.82
C TRP A 76 10.54 -1.61 2.33
N SER A 77 11.48 -0.92 1.76
CA SER A 77 11.51 -0.51 0.35
C SER A 77 12.95 -0.42 -0.13
N ASP A 78 13.67 -1.54 -0.08
CA ASP A 78 15.05 -1.67 -0.61
C ASP A 78 16.02 -0.58 -0.10
N GLY A 79 15.91 -0.19 1.17
CA GLY A 79 16.77 0.82 1.79
C GLY A 79 16.46 2.27 1.41
N ALA A 80 15.34 2.55 0.73
CA ALA A 80 14.96 3.94 0.43
C ALA A 80 14.76 4.76 1.69
N THR A 81 15.31 5.97 1.73
CA THR A 81 14.84 7.03 2.64
C THR A 81 13.49 7.54 2.16
N LYS A 82 12.57 7.79 3.09
CA LYS A 82 11.19 8.15 2.75
C LYS A 82 10.75 9.43 3.44
N CYS A 83 10.06 10.29 2.68
CA CYS A 83 9.29 11.39 3.22
C CYS A 83 7.81 11.14 2.98
N ARG A 84 6.96 11.49 3.94
CA ARG A 84 5.52 11.25 3.84
C ARG A 84 4.76 12.47 4.32
N TRP A 85 3.72 12.83 3.60
CA TRP A 85 2.84 13.95 3.92
C TRP A 85 1.39 13.56 3.73
N ILE A 86 0.54 14.22 4.50
CA ILE A 86 -0.91 14.15 4.36
C ILE A 86 -1.50 15.54 4.37
N ARG A 87 -2.47 15.78 3.48
CA ARG A 87 -3.38 16.92 3.52
C ARG A 87 -4.77 16.42 3.86
N LEU A 88 -5.27 16.84 5.01
CA LEU A 88 -6.66 16.68 5.37
C LEU A 88 -7.40 17.98 5.03
N PRO A 89 -8.63 17.91 4.51
CA PRO A 89 -9.45 19.10 4.33
C PRO A 89 -9.60 19.87 5.66
N GLU A 90 -9.77 21.18 5.57
CA GLU A 90 -9.95 22.03 6.73
C GLU A 90 -11.17 21.59 7.54
N GLY A 91 -11.03 21.48 8.86
CA GLY A 91 -12.08 21.04 9.78
C GLY A 91 -12.52 19.58 9.65
N ALA A 92 -12.08 18.85 8.62
CA ALA A 92 -12.48 17.46 8.45
C ALA A 92 -11.80 16.54 9.46
N LYS A 93 -12.50 15.48 9.86
CA LYS A 93 -12.05 14.48 10.81
C LYS A 93 -11.86 13.13 10.13
N ILE A 94 -10.96 12.33 10.66
CA ILE A 94 -10.72 10.94 10.24
C ILE A 94 -11.69 10.07 11.04
N ASP A 95 -12.44 9.19 10.37
CA ASP A 95 -13.27 8.19 11.03
C ASP A 95 -12.38 7.09 11.62
N VAL A 96 -12.34 7.01 12.94
CA VAL A 96 -11.58 6.06 13.74
C VAL A 96 -12.46 5.09 14.52
N SER A 97 -13.70 4.88 14.07
CA SER A 97 -14.63 3.91 14.64
C SER A 97 -14.00 2.51 14.73
N ASP A 98 -13.25 2.11 13.71
CA ASP A 98 -12.33 0.97 13.74
C ASP A 98 -10.89 1.51 13.91
N VAL A 99 -10.27 1.23 15.06
CA VAL A 99 -8.96 1.78 15.45
C VAL A 99 -7.83 1.34 14.51
N ASP A 100 -7.99 0.20 13.82
CA ASP A 100 -7.01 -0.39 12.91
C ASP A 100 -7.34 -0.13 11.43
N ALA A 101 -8.56 0.33 11.12
CA ALA A 101 -9.06 0.55 9.77
C ALA A 101 -9.65 1.96 9.59
N TRP A 102 -8.82 2.97 9.71
CA TRP A 102 -9.23 4.36 9.60
C TRP A 102 -9.77 4.69 8.20
N ARG A 103 -10.85 5.50 8.18
CA ARG A 103 -11.45 6.03 6.96
C ARG A 103 -11.21 7.52 6.87
N PHE A 104 -10.81 7.96 5.69
CA PHE A 104 -10.38 9.34 5.46
C PHE A 104 -11.46 10.14 4.76
N PRO A 105 -11.67 11.42 5.13
CA PRO A 105 -12.66 12.27 4.50
C PRO A 105 -12.31 12.56 3.04
N ALA A 106 -13.32 12.76 2.21
CA ALA A 106 -13.18 13.16 0.81
C ALA A 106 -12.26 14.39 0.69
N GLY A 107 -11.39 14.39 -0.33
CA GLY A 107 -10.37 15.42 -0.54
C GLY A 107 -9.06 15.18 0.20
N THR A 108 -8.96 14.14 1.06
CA THR A 108 -7.68 13.75 1.65
C THR A 108 -6.70 13.34 0.56
N THR A 109 -5.48 13.85 0.65
CA THR A 109 -4.38 13.48 -0.26
C THR A 109 -3.14 13.14 0.56
N LEU A 110 -2.46 12.06 0.17
CA LEU A 110 -1.19 11.65 0.77
C LEU A 110 -0.12 11.54 -0.30
N TRP A 111 1.12 11.85 0.09
CA TRP A 111 2.29 11.68 -0.76
C TRP A 111 3.36 10.90 -0.01
N LYS A 112 4.11 10.08 -0.75
CA LYS A 112 5.26 9.33 -0.25
C LYS A 112 6.40 9.42 -1.26
N GLU A 113 7.45 10.13 -0.90
CA GLU A 113 8.66 10.30 -1.69
C GLU A 113 9.69 9.25 -1.32
N PHE A 114 10.38 8.71 -2.30
CA PHE A 114 11.43 7.72 -2.15
C PHE A 114 12.75 8.27 -2.68
N VAL A 115 13.78 8.16 -1.83
CA VAL A 115 15.11 8.70 -2.10
C VAL A 115 16.14 7.58 -1.93
N TRP A 116 16.99 7.36 -2.92
CA TRP A 116 18.17 6.51 -2.84
C TRP A 116 19.42 7.33 -3.14
N ASN A 117 20.46 7.14 -2.33
CA ASN A 117 21.76 7.83 -2.50
C ASN A 117 21.60 9.36 -2.62
N GLY A 118 20.69 9.96 -1.87
CA GLY A 118 20.41 11.40 -1.89
C GLY A 118 19.63 11.88 -3.11
N ARG A 119 19.22 10.99 -4.03
CA ARG A 119 18.45 11.33 -5.24
C ARG A 119 17.00 10.91 -5.08
N LYS A 120 16.07 11.81 -5.34
CA LYS A 120 14.65 11.50 -5.44
C LYS A 120 14.42 10.64 -6.69
N VAL A 121 13.74 9.52 -6.54
CA VAL A 121 13.47 8.59 -7.64
C VAL A 121 12.00 8.60 -8.02
N GLU A 122 11.12 8.46 -7.03
CA GLU A 122 9.68 8.50 -7.25
C GLU A 122 8.95 9.20 -6.09
N THR A 123 7.79 9.78 -6.40
CA THR A 123 6.82 10.21 -5.40
C THR A 123 5.46 9.60 -5.74
N ARG A 124 4.89 8.83 -4.82
CA ARG A 124 3.56 8.24 -4.95
C ARG A 124 2.54 9.15 -4.30
N MET A 125 1.40 9.31 -4.94
CA MET A 125 0.25 10.05 -4.43
C MET A 125 -0.96 9.13 -4.37
N ILE A 126 -1.72 9.21 -3.28
CA ILE A 126 -3.06 8.66 -3.19
C ILE A 126 -4.03 9.76 -2.78
N ARG A 127 -5.23 9.79 -3.37
CA ARG A 127 -6.24 10.80 -3.07
C ARG A 127 -7.62 10.17 -3.10
N VAL A 128 -8.47 10.51 -2.14
CA VAL A 128 -9.88 10.12 -2.11
C VAL A 128 -10.74 11.28 -2.62
N ASP A 129 -11.66 10.98 -3.53
CA ASP A 129 -12.60 11.95 -4.09
C ASP A 129 -13.91 12.05 -3.28
N ALA A 130 -14.86 12.85 -3.77
CA ALA A 130 -16.16 13.06 -3.14
C ALA A 130 -17.06 11.79 -3.17
N ALA A 131 -16.81 10.87 -4.08
CA ALA A 131 -17.52 9.59 -4.15
C ALA A 131 -16.91 8.52 -3.21
N GLY A 132 -15.79 8.82 -2.55
CA GLY A 132 -15.04 7.88 -1.72
C GLY A 132 -14.08 6.99 -2.52
N GLU A 133 -13.86 7.29 -3.81
CA GLU A 133 -12.97 6.52 -4.67
C GLU A 133 -11.53 7.01 -4.55
N TRP A 134 -10.61 6.03 -4.48
CA TRP A 134 -9.19 6.30 -4.33
C TRP A 134 -8.47 6.29 -5.67
N THR A 135 -7.81 7.39 -5.97
CA THR A 135 -6.88 7.53 -7.10
C THR A 135 -5.46 7.25 -6.62
N PHE A 136 -4.72 6.43 -7.37
CA PHE A 136 -3.30 6.13 -7.17
C PHE A 136 -2.50 6.72 -8.33
N ALA A 137 -1.40 7.38 -8.03
CA ALA A 137 -0.48 7.92 -9.03
C ALA A 137 0.96 7.79 -8.55
N THR A 138 1.86 7.48 -9.46
CA THR A 138 3.31 7.50 -9.21
C THR A 138 3.96 8.50 -10.15
N TYR A 139 4.81 9.36 -9.62
CA TYR A 139 5.57 10.36 -10.37
C TYR A 139 7.05 10.00 -10.31
N VAL A 140 7.69 9.97 -11.47
CA VAL A 140 9.13 9.68 -11.61
C VAL A 140 9.89 11.00 -11.73
N TRP A 141 10.86 11.21 -10.86
CA TRP A 141 11.65 12.43 -10.84
C TRP A 141 12.52 12.56 -12.09
N THR A 142 12.52 13.76 -12.65
CA THR A 142 13.37 14.12 -13.78
C THR A 142 14.86 14.06 -13.39
N GLU A 143 15.73 13.99 -14.39
CA GLU A 143 17.16 13.87 -14.12
C GLU A 143 17.73 15.08 -13.41
N ASP A 144 17.24 16.28 -13.74
CA ASP A 144 17.61 17.55 -13.11
C ASP A 144 16.96 17.79 -11.73
N GLN A 145 16.09 16.87 -11.27
CA GLN A 145 15.40 16.92 -9.96
C GLN A 145 14.50 18.16 -9.77
N THR A 146 14.07 18.80 -10.87
CA THR A 146 13.23 20.03 -10.80
C THR A 146 11.75 19.71 -10.65
N ASP A 147 11.29 18.56 -11.23
CA ASP A 147 9.90 18.08 -11.13
C ASP A 147 9.86 16.56 -11.32
N ALA A 148 8.67 15.98 -11.21
CA ALA A 148 8.44 14.56 -11.51
C ALA A 148 7.23 14.39 -12.43
N LEU A 149 7.31 13.45 -13.36
CA LEU A 149 6.30 13.18 -14.36
C LEU A 149 5.48 11.95 -14.00
N LEU A 150 4.19 11.98 -14.31
CA LEU A 150 3.29 10.86 -14.10
C LEU A 150 3.79 9.62 -14.83
N ALA A 151 3.99 8.52 -14.10
CA ALA A 151 4.38 7.24 -14.65
C ALA A 151 3.23 6.60 -15.46
N PRO A 152 3.53 5.73 -16.44
CA PRO A 152 2.53 4.90 -17.08
C PRO A 152 1.73 4.06 -16.08
N ALA A 153 0.46 3.78 -16.39
CA ALA A 153 -0.42 2.99 -15.52
C ALA A 153 0.14 1.58 -15.21
N ASP A 154 0.90 0.99 -16.13
CA ASP A 154 1.56 -0.30 -15.95
C ASP A 154 2.88 -0.21 -15.18
N GLY A 155 3.30 1.00 -14.77
CA GLY A 155 4.57 1.25 -14.11
C GLY A 155 5.77 1.15 -15.05
N ILE A 156 6.99 1.12 -14.48
CA ILE A 156 8.25 1.01 -15.24
C ILE A 156 9.11 -0.06 -14.58
N ARG A 157 9.33 -1.16 -15.28
CA ARG A 157 10.19 -2.26 -14.78
C ARG A 157 11.67 -1.85 -14.77
N ALA A 158 12.38 -2.23 -13.72
CA ALA A 158 13.82 -2.01 -13.58
C ALA A 158 14.26 -0.56 -13.88
N ALA A 159 13.47 0.42 -13.39
CA ALA A 159 13.62 1.83 -13.74
C ALA A 159 14.91 2.45 -13.22
N TYR A 160 15.29 2.16 -11.97
CA TYR A 160 16.41 2.83 -11.30
C TYR A 160 17.32 1.83 -10.60
N GLU A 161 18.65 1.94 -10.79
CA GLU A 161 19.64 1.10 -10.12
C GLU A 161 19.89 1.61 -8.70
N ILE A 162 19.51 0.80 -7.71
CA ILE A 162 19.61 1.14 -6.28
C ILE A 162 20.86 0.55 -5.62
N ALA A 163 21.41 -0.50 -6.19
CA ALA A 163 22.68 -1.14 -5.83
C ALA A 163 23.20 -1.91 -7.05
N PRO A 164 24.47 -2.31 -7.10
CA PRO A 164 25.05 -3.04 -8.24
C PRO A 164 24.20 -4.25 -8.65
N GLY A 165 23.64 -4.20 -9.86
CA GLY A 165 22.77 -5.23 -10.42
C GLY A 165 21.38 -5.37 -9.74
N LYS A 166 21.02 -4.45 -8.88
CA LYS A 166 19.69 -4.37 -8.24
C LYS A 166 18.93 -3.15 -8.72
N ARG A 167 17.83 -3.37 -9.40
CA ARG A 167 17.06 -2.29 -10.01
C ARG A 167 15.66 -2.23 -9.41
N HIS A 168 15.31 -1.05 -8.91
CA HIS A 168 13.96 -0.73 -8.45
C HIS A 168 13.01 -0.58 -9.64
N SER A 169 11.78 -1.05 -9.49
CA SER A 169 10.70 -0.87 -10.46
C SER A 169 9.70 0.15 -9.94
N ILE A 170 9.31 1.08 -10.77
CA ILE A 170 8.19 2.00 -10.48
C ILE A 170 6.89 1.19 -10.56
N PRO A 171 6.07 1.16 -9.50
CA PRO A 171 4.86 0.35 -9.48
C PRO A 171 3.79 0.90 -10.43
N GLY A 172 3.06 -0.01 -11.06
CA GLY A 172 1.82 0.30 -11.77
C GLY A 172 0.61 0.37 -10.83
N ILE A 173 -0.55 0.75 -11.38
CA ILE A 173 -1.81 0.84 -10.62
C ILE A 173 -2.23 -0.52 -10.05
N ALA A 174 -1.99 -1.61 -10.77
CA ALA A 174 -2.26 -2.96 -10.29
C ALA A 174 -1.43 -3.31 -9.05
N ASP A 175 -0.14 -2.90 -9.01
CA ASP A 175 0.74 -3.11 -7.85
C ASP A 175 0.28 -2.27 -6.65
N CYS A 176 -0.17 -1.02 -6.87
CA CYS A 176 -0.76 -0.19 -5.82
C CYS A 176 -1.98 -0.87 -5.19
N ASN A 177 -2.92 -1.32 -6.05
CA ASN A 177 -4.13 -2.00 -5.61
C ASN A 177 -3.83 -3.31 -4.85
N ALA A 178 -2.80 -4.07 -5.26
CA ALA A 178 -2.43 -5.33 -4.61
C ALA A 178 -2.12 -5.17 -3.11
N CYS A 179 -1.56 -4.03 -2.69
CA CYS A 179 -1.31 -3.71 -1.28
C CYS A 179 -2.44 -2.90 -0.65
N HIS A 180 -2.83 -1.78 -1.27
CA HIS A 180 -3.74 -0.80 -0.67
C HIS A 180 -5.19 -1.30 -0.57
N ARG A 181 -5.64 -2.20 -1.44
CA ARG A 181 -6.99 -2.81 -1.38
C ARG A 181 -7.00 -4.18 -0.67
N SER A 182 -5.85 -4.67 -0.22
CA SER A 182 -5.75 -5.91 0.56
C SER A 182 -5.72 -5.66 2.06
N ALA A 183 -5.39 -4.45 2.48
CA ALA A 183 -5.37 -4.04 3.87
C ALA A 183 -6.75 -3.55 4.33
N PRO A 184 -7.04 -3.56 5.65
CA PRO A 184 -8.27 -3.02 6.21
C PRO A 184 -8.50 -1.53 5.93
N SER A 185 -7.42 -0.75 5.79
CA SER A 185 -7.45 0.65 5.36
C SER A 185 -6.64 0.83 4.08
N VAL A 186 -7.13 1.66 3.15
CA VAL A 186 -6.42 2.03 1.93
C VAL A 186 -5.14 2.82 2.25
N VAL A 187 -5.13 3.58 3.33
CA VAL A 187 -3.96 4.36 3.75
C VAL A 187 -3.06 3.51 4.64
N LEU A 188 -1.96 3.06 4.09
CA LEU A 188 -0.99 2.22 4.80
C LEU A 188 -0.03 3.07 5.64
N GLY A 189 0.25 2.61 6.87
CA GLY A 189 1.21 3.28 7.75
C GLY A 189 0.69 4.56 8.42
N PHE A 190 -0.63 4.78 8.43
CA PHE A 190 -1.28 5.90 9.09
C PHE A 190 -2.51 5.41 9.88
N ASN A 191 -2.27 4.89 11.05
CA ASN A 191 -3.27 4.44 12.02
C ASN A 191 -2.76 4.66 13.45
N ALA A 192 -3.53 4.26 14.45
CA ALA A 192 -3.21 4.49 15.85
C ALA A 192 -1.88 3.86 16.26
N LEU A 193 -1.58 2.62 15.87
CA LEU A 193 -0.29 1.97 16.15
C LEU A 193 0.87 2.73 15.50
N GLN A 194 0.74 3.09 14.23
CA GLN A 194 1.82 3.70 13.44
C GLN A 194 2.16 5.14 13.86
N LEU A 195 1.15 5.89 14.34
CA LEU A 195 1.32 7.27 14.78
C LEU A 195 1.51 7.39 16.30
N SER A 196 1.63 6.24 16.99
CA SER A 196 1.87 6.18 18.44
C SER A 196 3.03 7.08 18.84
N ASP A 197 2.85 7.85 19.92
CA ASP A 197 3.92 8.63 20.55
C ASP A 197 4.86 7.73 21.37
N ASP A 198 4.39 6.54 21.78
CA ASP A 198 5.19 5.49 22.41
C ASP A 198 5.92 4.67 21.35
N ARG A 199 7.03 5.24 20.85
CA ARG A 199 7.82 4.66 19.75
C ARG A 199 8.63 3.45 20.19
N ASP A 200 8.63 2.39 19.39
CA ASP A 200 9.44 1.20 19.63
C ASP A 200 10.92 1.49 19.26
N PRO A 201 11.85 1.46 20.25
CA PRO A 201 13.25 1.77 19.97
C PRO A 201 13.99 0.70 19.16
N LEU A 202 13.43 -0.51 19.04
CA LEU A 202 13.99 -1.61 18.24
C LEU A 202 13.29 -1.80 16.90
N ALA A 203 12.35 -0.92 16.52
CA ALA A 203 11.69 -1.01 15.23
C ALA A 203 12.72 -0.86 14.10
N PRO A 204 12.85 -1.85 13.18
CA PRO A 204 13.79 -1.75 12.07
C PRO A 204 13.50 -0.53 11.21
N HIS A 205 14.55 0.15 10.78
CA HIS A 205 14.48 1.32 9.90
C HIS A 205 13.64 2.48 10.46
N ALA A 206 13.46 2.56 11.80
CA ALA A 206 12.72 3.66 12.43
C ALA A 206 13.35 5.00 12.05
N GLU A 207 12.49 5.92 11.60
CA GLU A 207 12.90 7.27 11.23
C GLU A 207 12.58 8.23 12.39
N PRO A 208 13.43 9.24 12.67
CA PRO A 208 13.12 10.25 13.67
C PRO A 208 11.88 11.07 13.26
N LEU A 209 11.12 11.50 14.25
CA LEU A 209 10.01 12.42 14.01
C LEU A 209 10.55 13.74 13.46
N ARG A 210 9.93 14.22 12.40
CA ARG A 210 10.24 15.52 11.78
C ARG A 210 9.53 16.64 12.53
N PRO A 211 10.07 17.86 12.53
CA PRO A 211 9.35 19.02 13.06
C PRO A 211 7.95 19.15 12.43
N GLY A 212 6.92 19.32 13.26
CA GLY A 212 5.53 19.42 12.81
C GLY A 212 4.90 18.12 12.33
N ALA A 213 5.56 16.97 12.53
CA ALA A 213 4.99 15.68 12.19
C ALA A 213 3.71 15.39 12.97
N LEU A 214 2.71 14.84 12.28
CA LEU A 214 1.51 14.34 12.92
C LEU A 214 1.84 13.09 13.72
N THR A 215 1.46 13.12 14.99
CA THR A 215 1.43 11.98 15.90
C THR A 215 0.00 11.75 16.37
N LEU A 216 -0.22 10.67 17.09
CA LEU A 216 -1.54 10.37 17.64
C LEU A 216 -1.99 11.45 18.63
N SER A 217 -1.10 11.92 19.51
CA SER A 217 -1.38 13.02 20.44
C SER A 217 -1.72 14.33 19.73
N THR A 218 -1.05 14.67 18.63
CA THR A 218 -1.37 15.85 17.79
C THR A 218 -2.76 15.76 17.19
N LEU A 219 -3.12 14.60 16.60
CA LEU A 219 -4.45 14.40 16.02
C LEU A 219 -5.57 14.53 17.05
N VAL A 220 -5.34 14.02 18.27
CA VAL A 220 -6.27 14.17 19.40
C VAL A 220 -6.38 15.64 19.82
N ALA A 221 -5.25 16.34 20.02
CA ALA A 221 -5.22 17.72 20.44
C ALA A 221 -5.84 18.69 19.43
N GLU A 222 -5.71 18.38 18.14
CA GLU A 222 -6.29 19.17 17.03
C GLU A 222 -7.74 18.75 16.70
N ASP A 223 -8.36 17.86 17.49
CA ASP A 223 -9.73 17.35 17.31
C ASP A 223 -9.97 16.79 15.89
N ARG A 224 -9.01 16.00 15.37
CA ARG A 224 -9.04 15.45 14.00
C ARG A 224 -9.60 14.03 13.91
N LEU A 225 -10.08 13.45 15.01
CA LEU A 225 -10.61 12.08 15.09
C LEU A 225 -12.11 12.07 15.34
N ASP A 226 -12.85 11.18 14.66
CA ASP A 226 -14.27 10.93 14.82
C ASP A 226 -14.54 9.41 14.88
N PRO A 227 -15.18 8.86 15.93
CA PRO A 227 -15.57 9.55 17.17
C PRO A 227 -14.32 10.05 17.94
N PRO A 228 -14.48 11.06 18.80
CA PRO A 228 -13.37 11.53 19.64
C PRO A 228 -12.79 10.40 20.48
N ARG A 229 -11.45 10.28 20.47
CA ARG A 229 -10.68 9.24 21.17
C ARG A 229 -9.60 9.87 22.05
N PRO A 230 -9.97 10.61 23.11
CA PRO A 230 -8.98 11.31 23.94
C PRO A 230 -7.96 10.35 24.56
N GLU A 231 -8.36 9.10 24.86
CA GLU A 231 -7.47 8.07 25.43
C GLU A 231 -6.27 7.75 24.54
N LEU A 232 -6.41 7.88 23.21
CA LEU A 232 -5.30 7.64 22.28
C LEU A 232 -4.14 8.65 22.44
N GLY A 233 -4.40 9.81 23.03
CA GLY A 233 -3.37 10.82 23.31
C GLY A 233 -2.48 10.49 24.50
N PHE A 234 -2.86 9.54 25.38
CA PHE A 234 -2.10 9.14 26.57
C PHE A 234 -1.99 7.64 26.77
N ARG A 235 -2.73 6.83 26.01
CA ARG A 235 -2.64 5.37 25.93
C ARG A 235 -2.55 4.95 24.46
N ALA A 236 -1.46 5.33 23.84
CA ALA A 236 -1.23 4.96 22.45
C ALA A 236 -1.15 3.43 22.30
N PRO A 237 -1.75 2.85 21.24
CA PRO A 237 -1.63 1.43 20.96
C PRO A 237 -0.17 1.02 20.78
N ARG A 238 0.14 -0.20 21.22
CA ARG A 238 1.43 -0.83 21.03
C ARG A 238 1.25 -2.34 20.89
N ILE A 239 2.20 -2.98 20.24
CA ILE A 239 2.25 -4.45 20.17
C ILE A 239 2.27 -5.03 21.59
N ARG A 240 1.37 -6.00 21.86
CA ARG A 240 1.15 -6.60 23.18
C ARG A 240 2.22 -7.66 23.53
N GLU A 241 3.48 -7.26 23.47
CA GLU A 241 4.60 -8.08 23.87
C GLU A 241 5.49 -7.36 24.87
N ARG A 242 5.90 -8.10 25.93
CA ARG A 242 6.79 -7.57 26.96
C ARG A 242 8.25 -7.61 26.51
N ASP A 243 8.63 -8.68 25.82
CA ASP A 243 9.97 -8.80 25.26
C ASP A 243 10.17 -7.77 24.14
N PRO A 244 11.20 -6.92 24.21
CA PRO A 244 11.40 -5.87 23.22
C PRO A 244 11.71 -6.38 21.82
N VAL A 245 12.37 -7.55 21.70
CA VAL A 245 12.69 -8.16 20.40
C VAL A 245 11.43 -8.72 19.77
N ALA A 246 10.60 -9.42 20.55
CA ALA A 246 9.31 -9.94 20.09
C ALA A 246 8.39 -8.80 19.66
N ARG A 247 8.32 -7.70 20.45
CA ARG A 247 7.51 -6.53 20.12
C ARG A 247 7.92 -5.91 18.80
N ALA A 248 9.21 -5.66 18.60
CA ALA A 248 9.72 -5.07 17.36
C ALA A 248 9.52 -6.00 16.15
N ALA A 249 9.73 -7.32 16.30
CA ALA A 249 9.53 -8.31 15.25
C ALA A 249 8.06 -8.37 14.82
N LEU A 250 7.13 -8.41 15.77
CA LEU A 250 5.69 -8.44 15.47
C LEU A 250 5.20 -7.12 14.86
N GLY A 251 5.74 -5.98 15.29
CA GLY A 251 5.48 -4.68 14.68
C GLY A 251 5.97 -4.61 13.23
N TYR A 252 7.15 -5.14 12.96
CA TYR A 252 7.67 -5.28 11.60
C TYR A 252 6.77 -6.19 10.75
N LEU A 253 6.39 -7.37 11.26
CA LEU A 253 5.52 -8.31 10.55
C LEU A 253 4.13 -7.72 10.29
N SER A 254 3.57 -6.99 11.25
CA SER A 254 2.29 -6.31 11.09
C SER A 254 2.31 -5.34 9.91
N THR A 255 3.38 -4.56 9.76
CA THR A 255 3.47 -3.57 8.68
C THR A 255 3.86 -4.18 7.34
N ASN A 256 4.85 -5.09 7.34
CA ASN A 256 5.45 -5.56 6.09
C ASN A 256 4.74 -6.80 5.50
N CYS A 257 3.96 -7.51 6.31
CA CYS A 257 3.26 -8.73 5.93
C CYS A 257 1.75 -8.63 6.17
N GLY A 258 1.34 -8.01 7.28
CA GLY A 258 -0.07 -7.86 7.70
C GLY A 258 -0.95 -7.14 6.69
N VAL A 259 -0.39 -6.27 5.83
CA VAL A 259 -1.14 -5.61 4.74
C VAL A 259 -1.81 -6.62 3.78
N CYS A 260 -1.23 -7.81 3.60
CA CYS A 260 -1.79 -8.89 2.81
C CYS A 260 -2.25 -10.07 3.68
N HIS A 261 -1.52 -10.39 4.77
CA HIS A 261 -1.82 -11.48 5.69
C HIS A 261 -2.66 -10.97 6.86
N ASN A 262 -3.95 -10.80 6.61
CA ASN A 262 -4.97 -10.36 7.56
C ASN A 262 -6.26 -11.16 7.33
N ASP A 263 -7.25 -10.99 8.19
CA ASP A 263 -8.53 -11.70 8.17
C ASP A 263 -9.59 -11.06 7.26
N ARG A 264 -9.32 -9.89 6.67
CA ARG A 264 -10.26 -9.11 5.86
C ARG A 264 -9.89 -9.08 4.37
N GLY A 265 -8.65 -9.38 4.03
CA GLY A 265 -8.13 -9.28 2.67
C GLY A 265 -8.31 -10.55 1.81
N PRO A 266 -7.82 -10.54 0.57
CA PRO A 266 -7.94 -11.67 -0.36
C PRO A 266 -7.26 -12.95 0.13
N LEU A 267 -6.29 -12.84 1.05
CA LEU A 267 -5.57 -13.97 1.62
C LEU A 267 -6.16 -14.48 2.95
N ALA A 268 -7.28 -13.95 3.44
CA ALA A 268 -7.91 -14.34 4.70
C ALA A 268 -8.14 -15.85 4.81
N ARG A 269 -8.46 -16.53 3.69
CA ARG A 269 -8.63 -17.99 3.60
C ARG A 269 -7.38 -18.82 3.95
N LEU A 270 -6.20 -18.18 4.02
CA LEU A 270 -4.98 -18.86 4.46
C LEU A 270 -4.93 -19.05 5.96
N GLY A 271 -5.76 -18.33 6.72
CA GLY A 271 -5.78 -18.37 8.18
C GLY A 271 -4.52 -17.81 8.84
N LEU A 272 -3.65 -17.12 8.08
CA LEU A 272 -2.44 -16.47 8.60
C LEU A 272 -2.72 -14.97 8.77
N VAL A 273 -2.76 -14.53 10.03
CA VAL A 273 -2.99 -13.12 10.40
C VAL A 273 -1.72 -12.60 11.06
N LEU A 274 -1.04 -11.69 10.36
CA LEU A 274 0.18 -11.04 10.85
C LEU A 274 -0.07 -9.56 11.21
N LEU A 275 -1.27 -9.06 10.95
CA LEU A 275 -1.69 -7.71 11.31
C LEU A 275 -1.92 -7.63 12.82
N HIS A 276 -1.46 -6.55 13.45
CA HIS A 276 -1.77 -6.23 14.84
C HIS A 276 -3.26 -5.89 14.98
N ASP A 277 -3.83 -6.27 16.11
CA ASP A 277 -5.19 -5.93 16.51
C ASP A 277 -5.15 -5.02 17.74
N SER A 278 -5.33 -3.71 17.52
CA SER A 278 -5.34 -2.71 18.60
C SER A 278 -6.61 -2.75 19.45
N SER A 279 -7.66 -3.44 18.98
CA SER A 279 -8.94 -3.60 19.70
C SER A 279 -8.93 -4.79 20.66
N GLY A 280 -7.93 -5.68 20.58
CA GLY A 280 -7.84 -6.86 21.41
C GLY A 280 -7.63 -6.55 22.89
N GLU A 281 -8.13 -7.43 23.76
CA GLU A 281 -7.93 -7.30 25.22
C GLU A 281 -6.42 -7.24 25.55
N PRO A 282 -6.03 -6.51 26.60
CA PRO A 282 -4.62 -6.29 26.94
C PRO A 282 -3.80 -7.57 27.14
N ASP A 283 -4.43 -8.64 27.62
CA ASP A 283 -3.77 -9.93 27.84
C ASP A 283 -3.98 -10.93 26.71
N SER A 284 -4.65 -10.55 25.63
CA SER A 284 -4.80 -11.41 24.46
C SER A 284 -3.47 -11.52 23.69
N PRO A 285 -3.08 -12.71 23.22
CA PRO A 285 -1.89 -12.85 22.39
C PRO A 285 -2.06 -12.11 21.07
N GLU A 286 -0.94 -11.65 20.52
CA GLU A 286 -0.95 -11.08 19.16
C GLU A 286 -1.45 -12.12 18.14
N PRO A 287 -2.27 -11.73 17.15
CA PRO A 287 -2.81 -12.67 16.16
C PRO A 287 -1.72 -13.48 15.45
N ALA A 288 -0.55 -12.88 15.21
CA ALA A 288 0.59 -13.55 14.60
C ALA A 288 1.10 -14.76 15.41
N LEU A 289 1.02 -14.71 16.75
CA LEU A 289 1.42 -15.83 17.60
C LEU A 289 0.47 -17.01 17.40
N ALA A 290 -0.83 -16.77 17.43
CA ALA A 290 -1.85 -17.81 17.30
C ALA A 290 -1.89 -18.44 15.90
N THR A 291 -1.60 -17.65 14.86
CA THR A 291 -1.79 -18.07 13.46
C THR A 291 -0.50 -18.50 12.74
N ALA A 292 0.68 -18.24 13.33
CA ALA A 292 1.96 -18.57 12.72
C ALA A 292 2.81 -19.55 13.55
N VAL A 293 2.85 -19.40 14.89
CA VAL A 293 3.74 -20.19 15.75
C VAL A 293 3.21 -21.62 15.92
N GLY A 294 4.04 -22.60 15.56
CA GLY A 294 3.66 -24.02 15.58
C GLY A 294 2.71 -24.46 14.46
N VAL A 295 2.21 -23.53 13.65
CA VAL A 295 1.24 -23.81 12.59
C VAL A 295 1.94 -24.35 11.34
N GLN A 296 1.44 -25.46 10.79
CA GLN A 296 1.92 -26.00 9.53
C GLN A 296 1.44 -25.17 8.35
N GLY A 297 2.37 -24.66 7.55
CA GLY A 297 2.06 -23.91 6.34
C GLY A 297 2.01 -24.78 5.08
N ARG A 298 1.53 -24.21 3.98
CA ARG A 298 1.58 -24.87 2.66
C ARG A 298 2.97 -24.85 2.03
N TYR A 299 3.79 -23.89 2.42
CA TYR A 299 5.16 -23.78 1.93
C TYR A 299 6.10 -24.55 2.84
N VAL A 300 6.90 -25.42 2.26
CA VAL A 300 7.95 -26.17 2.94
C VAL A 300 9.29 -25.60 2.49
N SER A 301 10.14 -25.25 3.46
CA SER A 301 11.49 -24.75 3.17
C SER A 301 12.35 -25.85 2.52
N PRO A 302 13.19 -25.52 1.53
CA PRO A 302 14.10 -26.49 0.93
C PRO A 302 15.00 -27.16 1.99
N GLY A 303 15.10 -28.49 1.92
CA GLY A 303 15.90 -29.27 2.86
C GLY A 303 15.24 -29.56 4.21
N VAL A 304 14.00 -29.08 4.42
CA VAL A 304 13.22 -29.32 5.64
C VAL A 304 12.14 -30.37 5.37
N SER A 305 11.95 -31.31 6.29
CA SER A 305 10.83 -32.26 6.20
C SER A 305 9.48 -31.52 6.34
N PRO A 306 8.46 -31.87 5.52
CA PRO A 306 7.12 -31.32 5.70
C PRO A 306 6.59 -31.42 7.13
N ASP A 307 6.89 -32.52 7.82
CA ASP A 307 6.42 -32.78 9.19
C ASP A 307 7.06 -31.82 10.22
N SER A 308 8.28 -31.34 9.96
CA SER A 308 9.00 -30.41 10.84
C SER A 308 8.87 -28.94 10.41
N SER A 309 8.43 -28.66 9.18
CA SER A 309 8.24 -27.30 8.69
C SER A 309 7.01 -26.63 9.32
N ARG A 310 7.19 -25.43 9.84
CA ARG A 310 6.12 -24.58 10.37
C ARG A 310 6.18 -23.20 9.74
N ILE A 311 5.10 -22.44 9.80
CA ILE A 311 5.14 -21.02 9.42
C ILE A 311 6.20 -20.34 10.28
N VAL A 312 6.11 -20.51 11.61
CA VAL A 312 7.14 -20.17 12.59
C VAL A 312 7.34 -21.39 13.50
N ALA A 313 8.51 -22.00 13.46
CA ALA A 313 8.89 -23.08 14.34
C ALA A 313 9.58 -22.49 15.58
N ALA A 314 8.92 -22.54 16.74
CA ALA A 314 9.47 -22.00 17.98
C ALA A 314 10.85 -22.58 18.29
N GLY A 315 11.83 -21.73 18.57
CA GLY A 315 13.22 -22.08 18.84
C GLY A 315 14.02 -22.57 17.62
N SER A 316 13.42 -22.64 16.41
CA SER A 316 14.05 -23.25 15.23
C SER A 316 13.90 -22.40 13.98
N PRO A 317 14.76 -21.38 13.79
CA PRO A 317 14.73 -20.51 12.61
C PRO A 317 14.82 -21.26 11.27
N GLU A 318 15.62 -22.33 11.22
CA GLU A 318 15.84 -23.16 10.03
C GLU A 318 14.59 -23.95 9.59
N HIS A 319 13.68 -24.25 10.52
CA HIS A 319 12.40 -24.91 10.25
C HIS A 319 11.25 -23.93 10.03
N SER A 320 11.54 -22.62 10.07
CA SER A 320 10.57 -21.54 9.95
C SER A 320 10.44 -21.06 8.52
N ALA A 321 9.33 -21.41 7.86
CA ALA A 321 9.02 -21.04 6.49
C ALA A 321 8.97 -19.51 6.30
N LEU A 322 8.49 -18.75 7.30
CA LEU A 322 8.44 -17.31 7.29
C LEU A 322 9.83 -16.71 7.11
N LEU A 323 10.82 -17.14 7.90
CA LEU A 323 12.18 -16.62 7.83
C LEU A 323 12.84 -16.98 6.49
N HIS A 324 12.69 -18.22 6.02
CA HIS A 324 13.21 -18.63 4.72
C HIS A 324 12.65 -17.77 3.59
N ARG A 325 11.35 -17.48 3.59
CA ARG A 325 10.71 -16.67 2.56
C ARG A 325 11.12 -15.19 2.65
N LEU A 326 11.35 -14.67 3.84
CA LEU A 326 11.86 -13.32 4.07
C LEU A 326 13.28 -13.15 3.51
N GLN A 327 14.13 -14.17 3.63
CA GLN A 327 15.49 -14.21 3.09
C GLN A 327 15.52 -14.38 1.56
N SER A 328 14.52 -15.04 0.99
CA SER A 328 14.50 -15.39 -0.42
C SER A 328 14.22 -14.19 -1.31
N ARG A 329 14.89 -14.12 -2.47
CA ARG A 329 14.55 -13.21 -3.59
C ARG A 329 14.25 -13.99 -4.87
N ARG A 330 13.93 -15.28 -4.76
CA ARG A 330 13.42 -16.08 -5.88
C ARG A 330 11.91 -15.85 -6.00
N PRO A 331 11.37 -15.52 -7.17
CA PRO A 331 9.95 -15.18 -7.35
C PRO A 331 8.96 -16.19 -6.77
N ALA A 332 9.30 -17.50 -6.83
CA ALA A 332 8.44 -18.56 -6.30
C ALA A 332 8.42 -18.68 -4.77
N SER A 333 9.37 -18.08 -4.07
CA SER A 333 9.52 -18.23 -2.62
C SER A 333 9.68 -16.95 -1.84
N GLN A 334 10.00 -15.81 -2.49
CA GLN A 334 10.18 -14.56 -1.77
C GLN A 334 8.89 -14.05 -1.10
N MET A 335 9.04 -13.40 0.06
CA MET A 335 8.04 -12.53 0.68
C MET A 335 8.72 -11.23 1.13
N PRO A 336 8.09 -10.07 0.87
CA PRO A 336 6.88 -9.89 0.06
C PRO A 336 7.13 -10.27 -1.42
N PRO A 337 6.07 -10.66 -2.17
CA PRO A 337 6.21 -11.14 -3.54
C PRO A 337 6.49 -10.03 -4.56
N LEU A 338 6.26 -8.78 -4.18
CA LEU A 338 6.45 -7.58 -5.01
C LEU A 338 6.99 -6.41 -4.18
N GLY A 339 7.48 -5.38 -4.85
CA GLY A 339 7.91 -4.13 -4.24
C GLY A 339 9.30 -4.14 -3.62
N THR A 340 10.02 -5.29 -3.63
CA THR A 340 11.40 -5.38 -3.12
C THR A 340 12.27 -6.30 -3.96
N VAL A 341 13.53 -5.93 -4.14
CA VAL A 341 14.56 -6.71 -4.82
C VAL A 341 15.78 -7.00 -3.92
N ILE A 342 15.81 -6.38 -2.72
CA ILE A 342 16.85 -6.59 -1.70
C ILE A 342 16.16 -7.17 -0.46
N ALA A 343 16.75 -8.22 0.11
CA ALA A 343 16.30 -8.77 1.38
C ALA A 343 16.64 -7.80 2.53
N ASP A 344 15.71 -7.66 3.46
CA ASP A 344 15.89 -6.80 4.64
C ASP A 344 16.73 -7.52 5.70
N ALA A 345 18.05 -7.28 5.67
CA ALA A 345 18.99 -7.98 6.55
C ALA A 345 18.75 -7.67 8.04
N GLU A 346 18.37 -6.43 8.37
CA GLU A 346 18.09 -6.01 9.75
C GLU A 346 16.85 -6.72 10.29
N ALA A 347 15.77 -6.72 9.50
CA ALA A 347 14.54 -7.40 9.90
C ALA A 347 14.67 -8.94 9.91
N ILE A 348 15.45 -9.52 9.00
CA ILE A 348 15.75 -10.96 9.00
C ILE A 348 16.43 -11.35 10.32
N GLU A 349 17.43 -10.57 10.76
CA GLU A 349 18.11 -10.81 12.02
C GLU A 349 17.18 -10.63 13.23
N LEU A 350 16.35 -9.59 13.22
CA LEU A 350 15.35 -9.37 14.27
C LEU A 350 14.35 -10.53 14.38
N VAL A 351 13.79 -10.96 13.24
CA VAL A 351 12.82 -12.07 13.20
C VAL A 351 13.49 -13.40 13.59
N ARG A 352 14.75 -13.62 13.19
CA ARG A 352 15.51 -14.80 13.62
C ARG A 352 15.65 -14.85 15.15
N ARG A 353 16.07 -13.75 15.78
CA ARG A 353 16.20 -13.64 17.23
C ARG A 353 14.89 -13.83 17.96
N TRP A 354 13.81 -13.28 17.43
CA TRP A 354 12.47 -13.51 17.96
C TRP A 354 12.10 -15.01 17.90
N ILE A 355 12.30 -15.69 16.77
CA ILE A 355 12.01 -17.13 16.63
C ILE A 355 12.83 -17.97 17.64
N GLU A 356 14.12 -17.64 17.80
CA GLU A 356 15.01 -18.31 18.76
C GLU A 356 14.55 -18.15 20.21
N SER A 357 13.93 -17.01 20.55
CA SER A 357 13.43 -16.75 21.91
C SER A 357 12.12 -17.47 22.24
N LEU A 358 11.41 -17.98 21.22
CA LEU A 358 10.16 -18.70 21.43
C LEU A 358 10.43 -20.08 22.04
N THR A 359 9.70 -20.40 23.12
CA THR A 359 9.78 -21.71 23.76
C THR A 359 9.00 -22.74 22.93
N PRO A 360 9.62 -23.84 22.50
CA PRO A 360 8.90 -24.92 21.86
C PRO A 360 7.79 -25.43 22.76
N PRO A 361 6.63 -25.85 22.22
CA PRO A 361 5.63 -26.55 23.03
C PRO A 361 6.25 -27.78 23.67
N LEU A 362 5.87 -28.06 24.91
CA LEU A 362 6.28 -29.29 25.59
C LEU A 362 5.82 -30.49 24.77
N PRO A 363 6.64 -31.55 24.65
CA PRO A 363 6.33 -32.74 23.84
C PRO A 363 5.10 -33.46 24.34
#